data_53902a883466b0220d3b3638777d4afc
#
_entry.id   53902a883466b0220d3b3638777d4afc
#
_cell.length_a   1.000
_cell.length_b   1.000
_cell.length_c   1.000
_cell.angle_alpha   90.00
_cell.angle_beta   90.00
_cell.angle_gamma   90.00
#
_symmetry.space_group_name_H-M   'P 1'
#
loop_
_entity.id
_entity.type
_entity.pdbx_description
1 polymer ?
#
loop_
_entity_poly.entity_id
_entity_poly.type
_entity_poly.pdbx_seq_one_letter_code
_entity_poly.pdbx_strand_id
1 'polypeptide(L)'
;NDIHKSVVIPERCRHEKRVLFMGRVTYQKGPDYFVEAAKLVLDRLPHTRFIMAGSGDMLPNMVRRVAHLRIGDRFHFTGFLRNGEVDRMYAMSDLYVMPSVSEPFGIAPLEAMAYDVPVLISRQSGVAEVVRNAIKVDFWDVREMANKICALLAYPLLAAEEVRNCREELKNIRWENAATKLRAIYDQLVAGRR
;
A
#
# COMPACT_ATOMS: atom_id res chain seq x y z
N ASN A 1 15.91 9.50 13.12
CA ASN A 1 14.50 9.93 13.21
C ASN A 1 13.67 8.71 13.53
N ASP A 2 13.38 8.55 14.83
CA ASP A 2 12.54 7.47 15.36
C ASP A 2 11.09 7.71 14.95
N ILE A 3 10.65 7.07 13.87
CA ILE A 3 9.26 7.09 13.39
C ILE A 3 8.37 6.17 14.24
N HIS A 4 8.92 5.45 15.19
CA HIS A 4 8.16 4.58 16.10
C HIS A 4 7.45 5.36 17.20
N LYS A 5 6.45 6.15 16.83
CA LYS A 5 5.45 6.58 17.81
C LYS A 5 4.56 5.38 18.10
N SER A 6 4.56 4.90 19.33
CA SER A 6 3.67 3.83 19.77
C SER A 6 2.20 4.26 19.61
N VAL A 7 1.57 3.83 18.53
CA VAL A 7 0.15 4.05 18.29
C VAL A 7 -0.64 3.01 19.10
N VAL A 8 -1.47 3.48 20.04
CA VAL A 8 -2.35 2.59 20.81
C VAL A 8 -3.53 2.17 19.93
N ILE A 9 -3.59 0.89 19.57
CA ILE A 9 -4.71 0.31 18.82
C ILE A 9 -5.77 -0.15 19.82
N PRO A 10 -7.03 0.32 19.70
CA PRO A 10 -8.11 -0.12 20.57
C PRO A 10 -8.31 -1.64 20.50
N GLU A 11 -8.53 -2.29 21.63
CA GLU A 11 -8.62 -3.75 21.77
C GLU A 11 -9.73 -4.37 20.89
N ARG A 12 -10.88 -3.70 20.77
CA ARG A 12 -11.98 -4.08 19.86
C ARG A 12 -11.58 -4.19 18.39
N CYS A 13 -10.46 -3.60 18.02
CA CYS A 13 -9.95 -3.56 16.66
C CYS A 13 -8.94 -4.68 16.34
N ARG A 14 -8.52 -5.49 17.35
CA ARG A 14 -7.47 -6.51 17.18
C ARG A 14 -7.93 -7.77 16.44
N HIS A 15 -9.24 -8.02 16.38
CA HIS A 15 -9.79 -9.23 15.75
C HIS A 15 -10.23 -9.05 14.30
N GLU A 16 -10.30 -7.80 13.82
CA GLU A 16 -10.73 -7.48 12.45
C GLU A 16 -9.53 -7.10 11.60
N LYS A 17 -9.27 -7.85 10.54
CA LYS A 17 -8.19 -7.56 9.59
C LYS A 17 -8.51 -6.34 8.73
N ARG A 18 -7.54 -5.44 8.54
CA ARG A 18 -7.71 -4.18 7.82
C ARG A 18 -6.80 -4.10 6.61
N VAL A 19 -7.42 -3.91 5.46
CA VAL A 19 -6.74 -3.70 4.19
C VAL A 19 -6.87 -2.24 3.79
N LEU A 20 -5.76 -1.57 3.62
CA LEU A 20 -5.66 -0.14 3.37
C LEU A 20 -5.30 0.17 1.90
N PHE A 21 -6.08 1.02 1.28
CA PHE A 21 -5.71 1.84 0.14
C PHE A 21 -5.51 3.27 0.63
N MET A 22 -4.39 3.90 0.32
CA MET A 22 -4.13 5.31 0.68
C MET A 22 -3.55 6.07 -0.51
N GLY A 23 -4.20 7.18 -0.86
CA GLY A 23 -3.77 8.06 -1.92
C GLY A 23 -4.92 8.82 -2.58
N ARG A 24 -4.62 9.52 -3.67
CA ARG A 24 -5.67 10.18 -4.46
C ARG A 24 -6.62 9.14 -5.05
N VAL A 25 -7.92 9.35 -4.90
CA VAL A 25 -8.96 8.46 -5.45
C VAL A 25 -9.23 8.88 -6.89
N THR A 26 -8.31 8.52 -7.79
CA THR A 26 -8.30 8.87 -9.22
C THR A 26 -8.01 7.64 -10.05
N TYR A 27 -8.30 7.67 -11.36
CA TYR A 27 -8.07 6.56 -12.28
C TYR A 27 -6.63 6.00 -12.19
N GLN A 28 -5.63 6.88 -12.10
CA GLN A 28 -4.22 6.48 -12.03
C GLN A 28 -3.91 5.56 -10.83
N LYS A 29 -4.65 5.68 -9.73
CA LYS A 29 -4.44 4.91 -8.51
C LYS A 29 -5.24 3.60 -8.46
N GLY A 30 -6.13 3.37 -9.43
CA GLY A 30 -6.88 2.13 -9.57
C GLY A 30 -7.82 1.79 -8.39
N PRO A 31 -8.59 2.75 -7.85
CA PRO A 31 -9.47 2.49 -6.71
C PRO A 31 -10.59 1.51 -7.04
N ASP A 32 -10.98 1.41 -8.30
CA ASP A 32 -11.96 0.45 -8.82
C ASP A 32 -11.46 -0.99 -8.70
N TYR A 33 -10.20 -1.27 -9.06
CA TYR A 33 -9.59 -2.60 -8.88
C TYR A 33 -9.53 -3.00 -7.40
N PHE A 34 -9.26 -2.04 -6.51
CA PHE A 34 -9.29 -2.27 -5.07
C PHE A 34 -10.67 -2.66 -4.57
N VAL A 35 -11.73 -1.97 -5.03
CA VAL A 35 -13.11 -2.26 -4.65
C VAL A 35 -13.56 -3.62 -5.18
N GLU A 36 -13.21 -3.98 -6.43
CA GLU A 36 -13.54 -5.29 -6.99
C GLU A 36 -12.80 -6.42 -6.25
N ALA A 37 -11.52 -6.24 -5.93
CA ALA A 37 -10.77 -7.19 -5.14
C ALA A 37 -11.35 -7.35 -3.73
N ALA A 38 -11.79 -6.25 -3.11
CA ALA A 38 -12.43 -6.27 -1.80
C ALA A 38 -13.67 -7.19 -1.78
N LYS A 39 -14.52 -7.14 -2.83
CA LYS A 39 -15.69 -8.03 -2.95
C LYS A 39 -15.25 -9.50 -2.93
N LEU A 40 -14.27 -9.87 -3.75
CA LEU A 40 -13.77 -11.24 -3.83
C LEU A 40 -13.12 -11.73 -2.53
N VAL A 41 -12.46 -10.84 -1.81
CA VAL A 41 -11.87 -11.16 -0.49
C VAL A 41 -12.97 -11.35 0.54
N LEU A 42 -13.95 -10.47 0.60
CA LEU A 42 -15.05 -10.54 1.59
C LEU A 42 -15.92 -11.79 1.42
N ASP A 43 -16.03 -12.36 0.22
CA ASP A 43 -16.71 -13.63 -0.03
C ASP A 43 -15.97 -14.82 0.63
N ARG A 44 -14.68 -14.69 0.96
CA ARG A 44 -13.84 -15.72 1.58
C ARG A 44 -13.50 -15.39 3.05
N LEU A 45 -13.23 -14.12 3.34
CA LEU A 45 -12.84 -13.59 4.65
C LEU A 45 -13.80 -12.49 5.09
N PRO A 46 -15.03 -12.81 5.52
CA PRO A 46 -16.09 -11.84 5.79
C PRO A 46 -15.82 -10.90 6.95
N HIS A 47 -14.83 -11.20 7.80
CA HIS A 47 -14.41 -10.35 8.92
C HIS A 47 -13.27 -9.38 8.57
N THR A 48 -13.00 -9.19 7.28
CA THR A 48 -12.03 -8.19 6.81
C THR A 48 -12.71 -6.84 6.66
N ARG A 49 -12.00 -5.76 6.97
CA ARG A 49 -12.40 -4.38 6.70
C ARG A 49 -11.51 -3.76 5.66
N PHE A 50 -12.11 -3.13 4.67
CA PHE A 50 -11.43 -2.37 3.64
C PHE A 50 -11.51 -0.88 3.96
N ILE A 51 -10.41 -0.17 3.79
CA ILE A 51 -10.30 1.26 4.08
C ILE A 51 -9.75 1.95 2.85
N MET A 52 -10.47 2.94 2.34
CA MET A 52 -10.01 3.83 1.27
C MET A 52 -9.77 5.21 1.87
N ALA A 53 -8.49 5.54 2.06
CA ALA A 53 -8.06 6.80 2.63
C ALA A 53 -7.59 7.75 1.52
N GLY A 54 -8.25 8.89 1.42
CA GLY A 54 -7.95 9.93 0.44
C GLY A 54 -9.19 10.53 -0.21
N SER A 55 -8.95 11.43 -1.14
CA SER A 55 -9.99 12.13 -1.91
C SER A 55 -9.62 12.15 -3.39
N GLY A 56 -10.60 12.40 -4.25
CA GLY A 56 -10.42 12.49 -5.69
C GLY A 56 -11.74 12.37 -6.44
N ASP A 57 -11.66 12.56 -7.74
CA ASP A 57 -12.82 12.61 -8.65
C ASP A 57 -13.57 11.27 -8.74
N MET A 58 -12.90 10.14 -8.50
CA MET A 58 -13.55 8.82 -8.50
C MET A 58 -14.22 8.45 -7.18
N LEU A 59 -14.01 9.21 -6.07
CA LEU A 59 -14.55 8.85 -4.76
C LEU A 59 -16.07 8.62 -4.77
N PRO A 60 -16.91 9.51 -5.37
CA PRO A 60 -18.35 9.27 -5.45
C PRO A 60 -18.72 7.99 -6.22
N ASN A 61 -17.94 7.64 -7.24
CA ASN A 61 -18.14 6.40 -8.00
C ASN A 61 -17.82 5.17 -7.15
N MET A 62 -16.74 5.22 -6.35
CA MET A 62 -16.35 4.12 -5.45
C MET A 62 -17.41 3.89 -4.37
N VAL A 63 -17.95 4.96 -3.77
CA VAL A 63 -19.05 4.85 -2.81
C VAL A 63 -20.26 4.14 -3.43
N ARG A 64 -20.67 4.54 -4.64
CA ARG A 64 -21.77 3.89 -5.37
C ARG A 64 -21.45 2.42 -5.70
N ARG A 65 -20.22 2.12 -6.12
CA ARG A 65 -19.80 0.75 -6.45
C ARG A 65 -19.82 -0.15 -5.23
N VAL A 66 -19.31 0.32 -4.10
CA VAL A 66 -19.34 -0.41 -2.81
C VAL A 66 -20.77 -0.71 -2.37
N ALA A 67 -21.70 0.25 -2.52
CA ALA A 67 -23.13 0.05 -2.23
C ALA A 67 -23.74 -0.98 -3.17
N HIS A 68 -23.46 -0.89 -4.48
CA HIS A 68 -23.96 -1.85 -5.48
C HIS A 68 -23.47 -3.28 -5.19
N LEU A 69 -22.22 -3.45 -4.79
CA LEU A 69 -21.62 -4.73 -4.41
C LEU A 69 -22.09 -5.25 -3.04
N ARG A 70 -22.88 -4.45 -2.29
CA ARG A 70 -23.39 -4.76 -0.95
C ARG A 70 -22.30 -5.10 0.08
N ILE A 71 -21.18 -4.35 0.02
CA ILE A 71 -20.05 -4.50 0.96
C ILE A 71 -19.82 -3.26 1.83
N GLY A 72 -20.81 -2.35 1.90
CA GLY A 72 -20.68 -1.08 2.59
C GLY A 72 -20.45 -1.19 4.10
N ASP A 73 -20.95 -2.23 4.75
CA ASP A 73 -20.72 -2.54 6.17
C ASP A 73 -19.27 -2.93 6.47
N ARG A 74 -18.52 -3.35 5.47
CA ARG A 74 -17.10 -3.75 5.55
C ARG A 74 -16.14 -2.79 4.86
N PHE A 75 -16.65 -1.68 4.33
CA PHE A 75 -15.86 -0.70 3.60
C PHE A 75 -15.94 0.68 4.27
N HIS A 76 -14.79 1.31 4.51
CA HIS A 76 -14.71 2.61 5.15
C HIS A 76 -13.97 3.61 4.26
N PHE A 77 -14.59 4.78 4.04
CA PHE A 77 -14.02 5.92 3.34
C PHE A 77 -13.66 7.00 4.35
N THR A 78 -12.37 7.32 4.49
CA THR A 78 -11.93 8.31 5.48
C THR A 78 -11.99 9.74 4.97
N GLY A 79 -11.99 9.93 3.64
CA GLY A 79 -11.63 11.22 3.05
C GLY A 79 -10.13 11.50 3.19
N PHE A 80 -9.75 12.75 3.06
CA PHE A 80 -8.36 13.18 3.17
C PHE A 80 -7.87 13.14 4.62
N LEU A 81 -6.76 12.45 4.86
CA LEU A 81 -6.11 12.36 6.17
C LEU A 81 -4.96 13.37 6.29
N ARG A 82 -4.71 13.87 7.50
CA ARG A 82 -3.67 14.87 7.78
C ARG A 82 -2.74 14.40 8.88
N ASN A 83 -1.44 14.70 8.74
CA ASN A 83 -0.42 14.50 9.79
C ASN A 83 -0.52 13.14 10.50
N GLY A 84 -0.64 13.13 11.82
CA GLY A 84 -0.70 11.93 12.64
C GLY A 84 -1.89 10.98 12.39
N GLU A 85 -2.89 11.37 11.56
CA GLU A 85 -3.95 10.46 11.12
C GLU A 85 -3.42 9.44 10.09
N VAL A 86 -2.50 9.88 9.22
CA VAL A 86 -1.80 9.00 8.26
C VAL A 86 -0.99 7.96 9.00
N ASP A 87 -0.20 8.38 9.99
CA ASP A 87 0.61 7.51 10.84
C ASP A 87 -0.24 6.44 11.53
N ARG A 88 -1.35 6.87 12.13
CA ARG A 88 -2.30 5.96 12.79
C ARG A 88 -2.92 4.98 11.82
N MET A 89 -3.24 5.44 10.60
CA MET A 89 -3.87 4.59 9.59
C MET A 89 -2.93 3.47 9.17
N TYR A 90 -1.65 3.76 8.89
CA TYR A 90 -0.66 2.71 8.62
C TYR A 90 -0.51 1.77 9.81
N ALA A 91 -0.26 2.30 11.02
CA ALA A 91 -0.04 1.48 12.21
C ALA A 91 -1.24 0.57 12.58
N MET A 92 -2.46 0.91 12.14
CA MET A 92 -3.66 0.10 12.37
C MET A 92 -3.95 -0.90 11.25
N SER A 93 -3.19 -0.88 10.17
CA SER A 93 -3.46 -1.69 8.98
C SER A 93 -2.71 -3.02 9.03
N ASP A 94 -3.34 -4.09 8.57
CA ASP A 94 -2.72 -5.42 8.43
C ASP A 94 -2.17 -5.67 7.03
N LEU A 95 -2.54 -4.84 6.06
CA LEU A 95 -2.07 -4.92 4.68
C LEU A 95 -2.31 -3.58 3.97
N TYR A 96 -1.31 -3.12 3.23
CA TYR A 96 -1.42 -1.99 2.31
C TYR A 96 -1.50 -2.48 0.86
N VAL A 97 -2.42 -1.93 0.09
CA VAL A 97 -2.61 -2.30 -1.33
C VAL A 97 -2.56 -1.07 -2.22
N MET A 98 -1.67 -1.10 -3.23
CA MET A 98 -1.55 -0.05 -4.24
C MET A 98 -1.76 -0.62 -5.65
N PRO A 99 -3.00 -0.66 -6.16
CA PRO A 99 -3.33 -1.20 -7.48
C PRO A 99 -3.21 -0.14 -8.57
N SER A 100 -2.17 0.69 -8.53
CA SER A 100 -2.03 1.82 -9.45
C SER A 100 -1.86 1.37 -10.90
N VAL A 101 -2.64 1.99 -11.77
CA VAL A 101 -2.56 1.81 -13.23
C VAL A 101 -1.28 2.46 -13.76
N SER A 102 -0.96 3.65 -13.22
CA SER A 102 0.25 4.39 -13.56
C SER A 102 0.75 5.13 -12.33
N GLU A 103 1.94 4.80 -11.88
CA GLU A 103 2.58 5.40 -10.71
C GLU A 103 4.05 5.61 -11.02
N PRO A 104 4.52 6.85 -11.21
CA PRO A 104 5.92 7.12 -11.56
C PRO A 104 6.92 6.57 -10.54
N PHE A 105 6.59 6.62 -9.26
CA PHE A 105 7.38 5.99 -8.20
C PHE A 105 6.47 5.31 -7.17
N GLY A 106 5.79 6.08 -6.30
CA GLY A 106 4.93 5.59 -5.23
C GLY A 106 5.64 5.56 -3.87
N ILE A 107 5.52 6.64 -3.10
CA ILE A 107 6.11 6.73 -1.75
C ILE A 107 5.28 5.96 -0.72
N ALA A 108 3.97 5.93 -0.88
CA ALA A 108 3.05 5.33 0.09
C ALA A 108 3.34 3.86 0.47
N PRO A 109 3.78 2.96 -0.44
CA PRO A 109 4.25 1.64 -0.04
C PRO A 109 5.47 1.67 0.89
N LEU A 110 6.42 2.59 0.66
CA LEU A 110 7.60 2.73 1.52
C LEU A 110 7.21 3.25 2.92
N GLU A 111 6.22 4.14 2.98
CA GLU A 111 5.63 4.59 4.25
C GLU A 111 4.99 3.41 4.98
N ALA A 112 4.17 2.60 4.30
CA ALA A 112 3.56 1.40 4.89
C ALA A 112 4.61 0.42 5.43
N MET A 113 5.68 0.16 4.66
CA MET A 113 6.82 -0.67 5.08
C MET A 113 7.51 -0.13 6.33
N ALA A 114 7.61 1.20 6.49
CA ALA A 114 8.20 1.83 7.68
C ALA A 114 7.34 1.60 8.95
N TYR A 115 6.05 1.28 8.80
CA TYR A 115 5.15 0.89 9.89
C TYR A 115 4.98 -0.63 10.01
N ASP A 116 5.85 -1.43 9.38
CA ASP A 116 5.79 -2.90 9.38
C ASP A 116 4.48 -3.46 8.82
N VAL A 117 3.87 -2.74 7.89
CA VAL A 117 2.68 -3.17 7.18
C VAL A 117 3.09 -3.90 5.91
N PRO A 118 2.64 -5.15 5.70
CA PRO A 118 2.85 -5.85 4.44
C PRO A 118 2.30 -5.04 3.27
N VAL A 119 2.94 -5.12 2.10
CA VAL A 119 2.56 -4.32 0.94
C VAL A 119 2.29 -5.18 -0.29
N LEU A 120 1.16 -4.96 -0.93
CA LEU A 120 0.81 -5.50 -2.23
C LEU A 120 0.74 -4.34 -3.23
N ILE A 121 1.59 -4.38 -4.25
CA ILE A 121 1.74 -3.27 -5.21
C ILE A 121 1.53 -3.72 -6.64
N SER A 122 1.10 -2.79 -7.48
CA SER A 122 1.06 -2.98 -8.93
C SER A 122 2.46 -3.15 -9.51
N ARG A 123 2.65 -4.11 -10.42
CA ARG A 123 3.90 -4.28 -11.19
C ARG A 123 4.23 -3.06 -12.04
N GLN A 124 3.20 -2.27 -12.41
CA GLN A 124 3.31 -1.09 -13.26
C GLN A 124 3.71 0.18 -12.50
N SER A 125 4.00 0.06 -11.20
CA SER A 125 4.49 1.19 -10.40
C SER A 125 6.01 1.25 -10.37
N GLY A 126 6.59 2.46 -10.39
CA GLY A 126 8.04 2.65 -10.33
C GLY A 126 8.69 2.10 -9.05
N VAL A 127 7.96 2.10 -7.92
CA VAL A 127 8.45 1.47 -6.68
C VAL A 127 8.65 -0.04 -6.82
N ALA A 128 7.92 -0.70 -7.73
CA ALA A 128 8.07 -2.13 -7.99
C ALA A 128 9.45 -2.50 -8.58
N GLU A 129 10.15 -1.55 -9.19
CA GLU A 129 11.52 -1.75 -9.68
C GLU A 129 12.55 -1.71 -8.54
N VAL A 130 12.23 -0.97 -7.48
CA VAL A 130 13.14 -0.73 -6.35
C VAL A 130 12.92 -1.72 -5.23
N VAL A 131 11.66 -2.01 -4.87
CA VAL A 131 11.30 -2.96 -3.81
C VAL A 131 11.10 -4.34 -4.43
N ARG A 132 12.03 -5.26 -4.14
CA ARG A 132 12.02 -6.60 -4.73
C ARG A 132 11.10 -7.57 -4.00
N ASN A 133 11.04 -7.47 -2.67
CA ASN A 133 10.33 -8.40 -1.81
C ASN A 133 8.84 -8.06 -1.59
N ALA A 134 8.38 -6.87 -2.00
CA ALA A 134 6.96 -6.55 -1.99
C ALA A 134 6.16 -7.53 -2.87
N ILE A 135 4.99 -7.93 -2.41
CA ILE A 135 4.09 -8.75 -3.22
C ILE A 135 3.58 -7.92 -4.41
N LYS A 136 3.75 -8.46 -5.62
CA LYS A 136 3.43 -7.74 -6.86
C LYS A 136 2.31 -8.44 -7.62
N VAL A 137 1.41 -7.63 -8.22
CA VAL A 137 0.31 -8.12 -9.06
C VAL A 137 0.11 -7.16 -10.24
N ASP A 138 -0.41 -7.66 -11.33
CA ASP A 138 -0.89 -6.79 -12.39
C ASP A 138 -2.19 -6.12 -11.93
N PHE A 139 -2.28 -4.78 -12.08
CA PHE A 139 -3.40 -4.02 -11.51
C PHE A 139 -4.77 -4.49 -12.03
N TRP A 140 -4.84 -5.00 -13.26
CA TRP A 140 -6.06 -5.52 -13.87
C TRP A 140 -6.44 -6.94 -13.42
N ASP A 141 -5.49 -7.71 -12.84
CA ASP A 141 -5.77 -9.05 -12.33
C ASP A 141 -6.35 -9.00 -10.92
N VAL A 142 -7.61 -8.62 -10.88
CA VAL A 142 -8.39 -8.50 -9.64
C VAL A 142 -8.48 -9.83 -8.87
N ARG A 143 -8.50 -10.95 -9.59
CA ARG A 143 -8.56 -12.29 -8.95
C ARG A 143 -7.27 -12.63 -8.25
N GLU A 144 -6.15 -12.41 -8.94
CA GLU A 144 -4.83 -12.63 -8.34
C GLU A 144 -4.58 -11.67 -7.17
N MET A 145 -5.00 -10.40 -7.31
CA MET A 145 -4.97 -9.42 -6.22
C MET A 145 -5.74 -9.94 -5.00
N ALA A 146 -6.97 -10.40 -5.17
CA ALA A 146 -7.77 -10.96 -4.08
C ALA A 146 -7.13 -12.22 -3.48
N ASN A 147 -6.55 -13.11 -4.29
CA ASN A 147 -5.85 -14.31 -3.82
C ASN A 147 -4.66 -13.94 -2.92
N LYS A 148 -3.85 -12.96 -3.33
CA LYS A 148 -2.68 -12.49 -2.56
C LYS A 148 -3.10 -11.77 -1.29
N ILE A 149 -4.15 -10.95 -1.33
CA ILE A 149 -4.72 -10.36 -0.11
C ILE A 149 -5.15 -11.46 0.87
N CYS A 150 -5.93 -12.44 0.41
CA CYS A 150 -6.35 -13.55 1.26
C CYS A 150 -5.17 -14.32 1.86
N ALA A 151 -4.12 -14.58 1.06
CA ALA A 151 -2.94 -15.29 1.53
C ALA A 151 -2.21 -14.51 2.64
N LEU A 152 -1.96 -13.21 2.44
CA LEU A 152 -1.29 -12.36 3.44
C LEU A 152 -2.10 -12.23 4.74
N LEU A 153 -3.43 -12.18 4.64
CA LEU A 153 -4.29 -12.09 5.83
C LEU A 153 -4.46 -13.43 6.56
N ALA A 154 -4.47 -14.55 5.82
CA ALA A 154 -4.70 -15.88 6.37
C ALA A 154 -3.42 -16.55 6.91
N TYR A 155 -2.25 -16.19 6.39
CA TYR A 155 -0.97 -16.78 6.75
C TYR A 155 -0.03 -15.77 7.43
N PRO A 156 -0.09 -15.60 8.76
CA PRO A 156 0.72 -14.59 9.48
C PRO A 156 2.23 -14.75 9.26
N LEU A 157 2.72 -15.98 9.07
CA LEU A 157 4.15 -16.22 8.80
C LEU A 157 4.58 -15.66 7.44
N LEU A 158 3.72 -15.75 6.43
CA LEU A 158 3.98 -15.17 5.11
C LEU A 158 4.06 -13.64 5.20
N ALA A 159 3.11 -13.01 5.88
CA ALA A 159 3.11 -11.56 6.08
C ALA A 159 4.33 -11.09 6.89
N ALA A 160 4.69 -11.82 7.96
CA ALA A 160 5.87 -11.50 8.76
C ALA A 160 7.18 -11.64 7.98
N GLU A 161 7.28 -12.64 7.10
CA GLU A 161 8.43 -12.83 6.23
C GLU A 161 8.58 -11.69 5.23
N GLU A 162 7.48 -11.27 4.59
CA GLU A 162 7.47 -10.13 3.69
C GLU A 162 7.91 -8.85 4.41
N VAL A 163 7.31 -8.55 5.56
CA VAL A 163 7.67 -7.39 6.38
C VAL A 163 9.17 -7.38 6.71
N ARG A 164 9.71 -8.52 7.15
CA ARG A 164 11.14 -8.64 7.48
C ARG A 164 12.01 -8.30 6.27
N ASN A 165 11.70 -8.87 5.11
CA ASN A 165 12.47 -8.68 3.88
C ASN A 165 12.34 -7.24 3.35
N CYS A 166 11.14 -6.67 3.37
CA CYS A 166 10.89 -5.29 2.99
C CYS A 166 11.59 -4.29 3.92
N ARG A 167 11.63 -4.57 5.22
CA ARG A 167 12.36 -3.73 6.20
C ARG A 167 13.87 -3.68 5.89
N GLU A 168 14.49 -4.80 5.51
CA GLU A 168 15.90 -4.82 5.11
C GLU A 168 16.14 -4.02 3.81
N GLU A 169 15.24 -4.12 2.85
CA GLU A 169 15.32 -3.32 1.62
C GLU A 169 15.18 -1.82 1.91
N LEU A 170 14.26 -1.44 2.80
CA LEU A 170 14.00 -0.04 3.14
C LEU A 170 15.25 0.67 3.70
N LYS A 171 16.15 -0.05 4.39
CA LYS A 171 17.42 0.51 4.89
C LYS A 171 18.31 1.04 3.76
N ASN A 172 18.18 0.46 2.55
CA ASN A 172 18.98 0.82 1.38
C ASN A 172 18.30 1.87 0.49
N ILE A 173 17.00 2.14 0.70
CA ILE A 173 16.22 3.12 -0.05
C ILE A 173 16.33 4.47 0.67
N ARG A 174 17.45 5.16 0.46
CA ARG A 174 17.76 6.46 1.09
C ARG A 174 18.11 7.49 0.04
N TRP A 175 17.74 8.74 0.29
CA TRP A 175 18.08 9.86 -0.56
C TRP A 175 19.60 10.06 -0.70
N GLU A 176 20.36 9.78 0.35
CA GLU A 176 21.84 9.85 0.36
C GLU A 176 22.44 8.89 -0.67
N ASN A 177 21.89 7.68 -0.82
CA ASN A 177 22.34 6.71 -1.79
C ASN A 177 22.07 7.17 -3.23
N ALA A 178 20.92 7.79 -3.48
CA ALA A 178 20.58 8.38 -4.78
C ALA A 178 21.51 9.57 -5.10
N ALA A 179 21.73 10.45 -4.13
CA ALA A 179 22.63 11.60 -4.27
C ALA A 179 24.08 11.19 -4.54
N THR A 180 24.57 10.15 -3.85
CA THR A 180 25.93 9.60 -4.07
C THR A 180 26.09 9.04 -5.48
N LYS A 181 25.10 8.29 -5.97
CA LYS A 181 25.13 7.76 -7.35
C LYS A 181 25.14 8.90 -8.39
N LEU A 182 24.30 9.91 -8.17
CA LEU A 182 24.21 11.06 -9.06
C LEU A 182 25.53 11.84 -9.10
N ARG A 183 26.13 12.08 -7.94
CA ARG A 183 27.44 12.74 -7.82
C ARG A 183 28.52 11.97 -8.58
N ALA A 184 28.61 10.65 -8.42
CA ALA A 184 29.56 9.83 -9.15
C ALA A 184 29.43 9.96 -10.66
N ILE A 185 28.19 10.04 -11.19
CA ILE A 185 27.94 10.28 -12.63
C ILE A 185 28.47 11.65 -13.06
N TYR A 186 28.21 12.71 -12.29
CA TYR A 186 28.73 14.04 -12.60
C TYR A 186 30.25 14.07 -12.57
N ASP A 187 30.90 13.45 -11.58
CA ASP A 187 32.36 13.39 -11.49
C ASP A 187 32.99 12.68 -12.70
N GLN A 188 32.36 11.59 -13.17
CA GLN A 188 32.78 10.89 -14.40
C GLN A 188 32.66 11.77 -15.67
N LEU A 189 31.54 12.50 -15.80
CA LEU A 189 31.32 13.38 -16.95
C LEU A 189 32.30 14.55 -16.99
N VAL A 190 32.67 15.07 -15.83
CA VAL A 190 33.67 16.17 -15.71
C VAL A 190 35.07 15.65 -16.00
N ALA A 191 35.43 14.45 -15.51
CA ALA A 191 36.74 13.84 -15.76
C ALA A 191 36.93 13.44 -17.24
N GLY A 192 35.88 12.96 -17.92
CA GLY A 192 35.92 12.57 -19.34
C GLY A 192 35.94 13.74 -20.34
N ARG A 193 35.89 15.00 -19.86
CA ARG A 193 36.00 16.22 -20.67
C ARG A 193 37.43 16.81 -20.65
N ARG A 194 38.37 16.15 -20.02
CA ARG A 194 39.81 16.48 -20.06
C ARG A 194 40.51 15.49 -20.95
#